data_36008909a079ca9c0569434d3e29d2a2
#
_entry.id   36008909a079ca9c0569434d3e29d2a2
#
_cell.length_a   1.000
_cell.length_b   1.000
_cell.length_c   1.000
_cell.angle_alpha   90.00
_cell.angle_beta   90.00
_cell.angle_gamma   90.00
#
_symmetry.space_group_name_H-M   'P 1'
#
loop_
_entity.id
_entity.type
_entity.pdbx_description
1 polymer ?
#
loop_
_entity_poly.entity_id
_entity_poly.type
_entity_poly.pdbx_seq_one_letter_code
_entity_poly.pdbx_strand_id
1 'polypeptide(L)'
;MEFNYFLPVNIVFGSGKVLETGELTRPYGKKALIVTGKSSAKKSGLYDKVNDSLKAAGLETALFDKVSQNPLTTTAQEGADFAKANGCDVVVAIGGGSIMDCAKAIAFLSKNDGDINDYIYNRLRSDDALPLVLIPTTCGTGSEGNGFAVLTNPDNGDKKSLRCNAIVAKVSIVDPECMMTMPKKVLASVTFDALCHNIEAYTSKIAQPLTDALSLYAIELIANNLVSVYNGTGNKKEWENITMASTIGGMVINTAGVTLAHGMEHPASGLKNIVHGQGLAALTPVVIDASYKGDEEKFGNIAKIFGGKSAADCADKIRELLKAIDLECKLSDLGIA
;
A
#
# COMPACT_ATOMS: atom_id res chain seq x y z
N MET A 1 1.16 -6.42 -30.24
CA MET A 1 1.12 -5.99 -28.84
C MET A 1 2.36 -6.55 -28.18
N GLU A 2 3.17 -5.68 -27.53
CA GLU A 2 4.39 -6.08 -26.82
C GLU A 2 4.38 -5.43 -25.42
N PHE A 3 4.61 -6.23 -24.38
CA PHE A 3 4.74 -5.73 -23.00
C PHE A 3 5.56 -6.70 -22.16
N ASN A 4 6.08 -6.23 -21.04
CA ASN A 4 6.72 -7.03 -20.00
C ASN A 4 5.97 -6.82 -18.67
N TYR A 5 5.63 -7.92 -18.00
CA TYR A 5 5.05 -7.91 -16.65
C TYR A 5 5.88 -8.82 -15.75
N PHE A 6 6.47 -8.21 -14.72
CA PHE A 6 7.29 -8.94 -13.74
C PHE A 6 6.92 -8.53 -12.32
N LEU A 7 6.46 -9.50 -11.53
CA LEU A 7 6.09 -9.29 -10.13
C LEU A 7 6.33 -10.60 -9.35
N PRO A 8 7.52 -10.80 -8.75
CA PRO A 8 7.92 -12.07 -8.14
C PRO A 8 7.47 -12.19 -6.67
N VAL A 9 6.20 -11.93 -6.38
CA VAL A 9 5.63 -12.10 -5.04
C VAL A 9 4.71 -13.31 -4.98
N ASN A 10 4.82 -14.10 -3.90
CA ASN A 10 3.82 -15.11 -3.57
C ASN A 10 2.72 -14.48 -2.71
N ILE A 11 1.53 -14.31 -3.28
CA ILE A 11 0.37 -13.77 -2.55
C ILE A 11 -0.45 -14.93 -1.98
N VAL A 12 -0.50 -15.03 -0.65
CA VAL A 12 -1.30 -15.99 0.09
C VAL A 12 -2.53 -15.27 0.64
N PHE A 13 -3.66 -15.40 -0.06
CA PHE A 13 -4.89 -14.67 0.24
C PHE A 13 -5.93 -15.58 0.92
N GLY A 14 -6.57 -15.10 1.97
CA GLY A 14 -7.72 -15.74 2.61
C GLY A 14 -7.78 -15.56 4.13
N SER A 15 -8.96 -15.78 4.68
CA SER A 15 -9.22 -15.69 6.11
C SER A 15 -8.43 -16.74 6.90
N GLY A 16 -7.83 -16.31 8.01
CA GLY A 16 -7.02 -17.17 8.88
C GLY A 16 -5.60 -17.44 8.37
N LYS A 17 -5.24 -16.94 7.17
CA LYS A 17 -3.92 -17.16 6.57
C LYS A 17 -2.76 -16.60 7.38
N VAL A 18 -3.00 -15.61 8.21
CA VAL A 18 -2.00 -15.06 9.12
C VAL A 18 -1.45 -16.11 10.10
N LEU A 19 -2.19 -17.16 10.40
CA LEU A 19 -1.74 -18.25 11.27
C LEU A 19 -0.64 -19.13 10.62
N GLU A 20 -0.51 -19.08 9.28
CA GLU A 20 0.51 -19.83 8.53
C GLU A 20 1.84 -19.06 8.42
N THR A 21 1.97 -17.87 9.08
CA THR A 21 3.14 -16.99 8.94
C THR A 21 4.46 -17.71 9.20
N GLY A 22 4.53 -18.54 10.23
CA GLY A 22 5.75 -19.28 10.58
C GLY A 22 6.21 -20.21 9.47
N GLU A 23 5.32 -21.07 8.98
CA GLU A 23 5.64 -22.02 7.91
C GLU A 23 5.99 -21.31 6.58
N LEU A 24 5.31 -20.20 6.29
CA LEU A 24 5.57 -19.40 5.10
C LEU A 24 6.89 -18.60 5.21
N THR A 25 7.35 -18.28 6.41
CA THR A 25 8.59 -17.52 6.65
C THR A 25 9.82 -18.43 6.76
N ARG A 26 9.65 -19.62 7.34
CA ARG A 26 10.75 -20.56 7.63
C ARG A 26 11.73 -20.83 6.48
N PRO A 27 11.30 -20.89 5.19
CA PRO A 27 12.25 -21.12 4.09
C PRO A 27 13.25 -19.98 3.87
N TYR A 28 13.01 -18.80 4.45
CA TYR A 28 13.74 -17.58 4.13
C TYR A 28 14.70 -17.12 5.22
N GLY A 29 14.62 -17.67 6.43
CA GLY A 29 15.51 -17.26 7.51
C GLY A 29 15.32 -18.10 8.78
N LYS A 30 16.15 -17.81 9.78
CA LYS A 30 16.15 -18.45 11.10
C LYS A 30 15.75 -17.48 12.20
N LYS A 31 15.97 -16.17 11.99
CA LYS A 31 15.67 -15.13 12.96
C LYS A 31 14.94 -13.96 12.29
N ALA A 32 13.67 -13.82 12.61
CA ALA A 32 12.79 -12.81 12.03
C ALA A 32 12.86 -11.49 12.81
N LEU A 33 13.07 -10.37 12.10
CA LEU A 33 12.75 -9.05 12.59
C LEU A 33 11.25 -8.80 12.37
N ILE A 34 10.45 -8.74 13.42
CA ILE A 34 9.06 -8.32 13.33
C ILE A 34 9.00 -6.79 13.36
N VAL A 35 8.49 -6.17 12.29
CA VAL A 35 8.34 -4.71 12.18
C VAL A 35 6.88 -4.33 12.34
N THR A 36 6.58 -3.43 13.30
CA THR A 36 5.22 -2.96 13.57
C THR A 36 5.19 -1.47 13.88
N GLY A 37 3.98 -0.90 13.94
CA GLY A 37 3.74 0.37 14.62
C GLY A 37 3.66 0.18 16.14
N LYS A 38 3.60 1.30 16.85
CA LYS A 38 3.74 1.36 18.33
C LYS A 38 2.69 0.53 19.09
N SER A 39 1.45 0.38 18.58
CA SER A 39 0.38 -0.17 19.40
C SER A 39 -0.68 -1.02 18.67
N SER A 40 -1.00 -0.78 17.40
CA SER A 40 -2.16 -1.40 16.73
C SER A 40 -2.05 -2.92 16.64
N ALA A 41 -0.93 -3.45 16.17
CA ALA A 41 -0.71 -4.89 16.05
C ALA A 41 -0.73 -5.62 17.40
N LYS A 42 -0.24 -4.96 18.47
CA LYS A 42 -0.29 -5.50 19.84
C LYS A 42 -1.71 -5.47 20.39
N LYS A 43 -2.41 -4.34 20.27
CA LYS A 43 -3.78 -4.18 20.80
C LYS A 43 -4.79 -5.11 20.14
N SER A 44 -4.61 -5.43 18.86
CA SER A 44 -5.46 -6.39 18.14
C SER A 44 -5.11 -7.85 18.42
N GLY A 45 -4.01 -8.14 19.14
CA GLY A 45 -3.48 -9.48 19.34
C GLY A 45 -2.81 -10.09 18.12
N LEU A 46 -2.70 -9.33 17.01
CA LEU A 46 -2.11 -9.84 15.76
C LEU A 46 -0.61 -10.08 15.90
N TYR A 47 0.09 -9.20 16.64
CA TYR A 47 1.51 -9.41 16.95
C TYR A 47 1.74 -10.77 17.64
N ASP A 48 0.96 -11.09 18.67
CA ASP A 48 1.13 -12.34 19.42
C ASP A 48 0.88 -13.55 18.51
N LYS A 49 -0.20 -13.54 17.71
CA LYS A 49 -0.50 -14.60 16.74
C LYS A 49 0.66 -14.85 15.78
N VAL A 50 1.24 -13.79 15.20
CA VAL A 50 2.36 -13.90 14.27
C VAL A 50 3.63 -14.37 14.97
N ASN A 51 3.97 -13.80 16.12
CA ASN A 51 5.14 -14.16 16.90
C ASN A 51 5.09 -15.64 17.35
N ASP A 52 3.94 -16.10 17.80
CA ASP A 52 3.73 -17.50 18.21
C ASP A 52 3.82 -18.45 17.02
N SER A 53 3.25 -18.08 15.86
CA SER A 53 3.38 -18.83 14.61
C SER A 53 4.83 -18.98 14.16
N LEU A 54 5.62 -17.88 14.21
CA LEU A 54 7.06 -17.90 13.89
C LEU A 54 7.83 -18.82 14.84
N LYS A 55 7.61 -18.70 16.14
CA LYS A 55 8.26 -19.54 17.17
C LYS A 55 7.89 -21.02 17.03
N ALA A 56 6.62 -21.31 16.76
CA ALA A 56 6.15 -22.68 16.53
C ALA A 56 6.84 -23.33 15.31
N ALA A 57 7.17 -22.53 14.28
CA ALA A 57 7.94 -22.97 13.11
C ALA A 57 9.47 -23.02 13.36
N GLY A 58 9.93 -22.71 14.58
CA GLY A 58 11.34 -22.79 14.97
C GLY A 58 12.17 -21.55 14.67
N LEU A 59 11.54 -20.39 14.35
CA LEU A 59 12.27 -19.14 14.17
C LEU A 59 12.46 -18.39 15.50
N GLU A 60 13.61 -17.77 15.66
CA GLU A 60 13.80 -16.73 16.66
C GLU A 60 13.16 -15.42 16.17
N THR A 61 12.81 -14.54 17.10
CA THR A 61 12.18 -13.26 16.78
C THR A 61 12.82 -12.10 17.51
N ALA A 62 12.89 -10.94 16.85
CA ALA A 62 13.18 -9.64 17.45
C ALA A 62 12.10 -8.65 17.03
N LEU A 63 11.76 -7.69 17.88
CA LEU A 63 10.68 -6.75 17.63
C LEU A 63 11.22 -5.33 17.43
N PHE A 64 10.84 -4.68 16.31
CA PHE A 64 11.02 -3.25 16.06
C PHE A 64 9.64 -2.61 15.90
N ASP A 65 9.18 -1.87 16.90
CA ASP A 65 7.82 -1.32 17.01
C ASP A 65 7.75 0.22 16.97
N LYS A 66 8.74 0.85 16.29
CA LYS A 66 8.89 2.31 16.30
C LYS A 66 8.31 3.03 15.08
N VAL A 67 7.76 2.28 14.11
CA VAL A 67 7.28 2.88 12.87
C VAL A 67 6.00 3.69 13.10
N SER A 68 5.94 4.89 12.53
CA SER A 68 4.78 5.77 12.54
C SER A 68 4.27 6.03 11.11
N GLN A 69 3.13 6.72 10.97
CA GLN A 69 2.62 7.19 9.69
C GLN A 69 3.66 8.07 8.99
N ASN A 70 3.70 8.04 7.65
CA ASN A 70 4.71 8.72 6.83
C ASN A 70 6.14 8.41 7.32
N PRO A 71 6.60 7.15 7.17
CA PRO A 71 7.83 6.68 7.81
C PRO A 71 9.04 7.48 7.34
N LEU A 72 9.93 7.79 8.29
CA LEU A 72 11.12 8.57 8.02
C LEU A 72 12.27 7.65 7.54
N THR A 73 13.15 8.20 6.71
CA THR A 73 14.38 7.54 6.29
C THR A 73 15.27 7.18 7.49
N THR A 74 15.29 8.04 8.51
CA THR A 74 16.02 7.80 9.78
C THR A 74 15.44 6.65 10.60
N THR A 75 14.11 6.45 10.60
CA THR A 75 13.48 5.30 11.27
C THR A 75 13.84 3.99 10.56
N ALA A 76 13.93 4.01 9.23
CA ALA A 76 14.37 2.83 8.48
C ALA A 76 15.83 2.49 8.78
N GLN A 77 16.72 3.49 8.89
CA GLN A 77 18.12 3.28 9.27
C GLN A 77 18.22 2.67 10.68
N GLU A 78 17.51 3.25 11.66
CA GLU A 78 17.48 2.70 13.04
C GLU A 78 17.03 1.23 13.05
N GLY A 79 16.00 0.89 12.25
CA GLY A 79 15.50 -0.48 12.13
C GLY A 79 16.52 -1.43 11.48
N ALA A 80 17.27 -0.97 10.49
CA ALA A 80 18.32 -1.76 9.85
C ALA A 80 19.50 -2.04 10.80
N ASP A 81 19.93 -1.03 11.55
CA ASP A 81 20.98 -1.17 12.56
C ASP A 81 20.53 -2.14 13.67
N PHE A 82 19.27 -2.04 14.08
CA PHE A 82 18.68 -2.99 15.03
C PHE A 82 18.64 -4.42 14.47
N ALA A 83 18.26 -4.61 13.19
CA ALA A 83 18.27 -5.91 12.53
C ALA A 83 19.68 -6.53 12.50
N LYS A 84 20.68 -5.75 12.08
CA LYS A 84 22.10 -6.16 12.04
C LYS A 84 22.60 -6.54 13.43
N ALA A 85 22.36 -5.70 14.44
CA ALA A 85 22.81 -5.93 15.82
C ALA A 85 22.19 -7.19 16.47
N ASN A 86 20.98 -7.56 16.04
CA ASN A 86 20.28 -8.76 16.51
C ASN A 86 20.50 -9.99 15.64
N GLY A 87 21.25 -9.89 14.55
CA GLY A 87 21.52 -11.00 13.62
C GLY A 87 20.26 -11.51 12.91
N CYS A 88 19.30 -10.62 12.61
CA CYS A 88 18.09 -10.97 11.88
C CYS A 88 18.41 -11.25 10.41
N ASP A 89 17.83 -12.29 9.83
CA ASP A 89 18.06 -12.74 8.45
C ASP A 89 16.80 -12.75 7.57
N VAL A 90 15.63 -12.44 8.15
CA VAL A 90 14.36 -12.23 7.45
C VAL A 90 13.58 -11.12 8.15
N VAL A 91 12.80 -10.33 7.39
CA VAL A 91 11.93 -9.26 7.91
C VAL A 91 10.47 -9.65 7.73
N VAL A 92 9.69 -9.55 8.81
CA VAL A 92 8.22 -9.77 8.81
C VAL A 92 7.53 -8.49 9.23
N ALA A 93 6.77 -7.86 8.34
CA ALA A 93 6.04 -6.63 8.65
C ALA A 93 4.56 -6.91 8.95
N ILE A 94 4.03 -6.31 10.02
CA ILE A 94 2.62 -6.40 10.40
C ILE A 94 2.06 -4.98 10.48
N GLY A 95 1.29 -4.55 9.47
CA GLY A 95 0.72 -3.21 9.50
C GLY A 95 0.22 -2.70 8.15
N GLY A 96 -0.17 -1.44 8.11
CA GLY A 96 -0.51 -0.76 6.87
C GLY A 96 0.72 -0.36 6.04
N GLY A 97 0.50 0.37 4.94
CA GLY A 97 1.54 0.78 4.00
C GLY A 97 2.78 1.37 4.64
N SER A 98 2.62 2.30 5.58
CA SER A 98 3.75 2.92 6.29
C SER A 98 4.67 1.91 6.99
N ILE A 99 4.09 0.86 7.58
CA ILE A 99 4.86 -0.19 8.24
C ILE A 99 5.57 -1.06 7.22
N MET A 100 4.87 -1.46 6.15
CA MET A 100 5.42 -2.29 5.08
C MET A 100 6.53 -1.56 4.33
N ASP A 101 6.36 -0.28 4.02
CA ASP A 101 7.36 0.54 3.34
C ASP A 101 8.62 0.72 4.18
N CYS A 102 8.45 1.01 5.49
CA CYS A 102 9.58 1.08 6.41
C CYS A 102 10.31 -0.27 6.51
N ALA A 103 9.58 -1.38 6.60
CA ALA A 103 10.15 -2.73 6.66
C ALA A 103 10.93 -3.11 5.39
N LYS A 104 10.45 -2.71 4.22
CA LYS A 104 11.17 -2.85 2.94
C LYS A 104 12.50 -2.08 2.96
N ALA A 105 12.46 -0.84 3.44
CA ALA A 105 13.67 -0.02 3.57
C ALA A 105 14.64 -0.59 4.62
N ILE A 106 14.15 -1.11 5.74
CA ILE A 106 14.94 -1.83 6.74
C ILE A 106 15.62 -3.06 6.12
N ALA A 107 14.86 -3.88 5.38
CA ALA A 107 15.40 -5.07 4.72
C ALA A 107 16.49 -4.71 3.71
N PHE A 108 16.29 -3.62 2.95
CA PHE A 108 17.26 -3.10 1.99
C PHE A 108 18.55 -2.61 2.69
N LEU A 109 18.44 -1.71 3.68
CA LEU A 109 19.56 -1.15 4.42
C LEU A 109 20.29 -2.19 5.29
N SER A 110 19.66 -3.31 5.62
CA SER A 110 20.34 -4.41 6.31
C SER A 110 21.40 -5.09 5.45
N LYS A 111 21.35 -4.93 4.13
CA LYS A 111 22.28 -5.51 3.16
C LYS A 111 23.12 -4.45 2.41
N ASN A 112 22.76 -3.18 2.53
CA ASN A 112 23.40 -2.11 1.79
C ASN A 112 23.89 -1.03 2.75
N ASP A 113 25.11 -0.58 2.54
CA ASP A 113 25.70 0.52 3.31
C ASP A 113 25.39 1.88 2.64
N GLY A 114 25.54 2.96 3.39
CA GLY A 114 25.32 4.32 2.93
C GLY A 114 23.95 4.90 3.28
N ASP A 115 23.66 6.09 2.78
CA ASP A 115 22.39 6.77 3.02
C ASP A 115 21.32 6.26 2.06
N ILE A 116 20.17 5.87 2.59
CA ILE A 116 19.03 5.43 1.76
C ILE A 116 18.58 6.49 0.76
N ASN A 117 18.79 7.79 1.06
CA ASN A 117 18.47 8.86 0.14
C ASN A 117 19.28 8.77 -1.17
N ASP A 118 20.52 8.27 -1.13
CA ASP A 118 21.30 8.08 -2.35
C ASP A 118 20.70 7.01 -3.27
N TYR A 119 20.08 5.98 -2.70
CA TYR A 119 19.35 4.98 -3.47
C TYR A 119 18.00 5.51 -3.96
N ILE A 120 17.26 6.24 -3.14
CA ILE A 120 15.98 6.87 -3.50
C ILE A 120 16.18 7.86 -4.67
N TYR A 121 17.26 8.61 -4.67
CA TYR A 121 17.61 9.55 -5.74
C TYR A 121 18.40 8.95 -6.90
N ASN A 122 18.54 7.61 -6.95
CA ASN A 122 19.28 6.87 -7.99
C ASN A 122 20.76 7.25 -8.16
N ARG A 123 21.40 7.76 -7.11
CA ARG A 123 22.86 8.01 -7.08
C ARG A 123 23.61 6.70 -6.84
N LEU A 124 23.04 5.81 -6.04
CA LEU A 124 23.48 4.44 -5.81
C LEU A 124 22.40 3.45 -6.27
N ARG A 125 22.81 2.21 -6.54
CA ARG A 125 21.90 1.12 -6.90
C ARG A 125 22.32 -0.17 -6.23
N SER A 126 21.35 -1.00 -5.85
CA SER A 126 21.55 -2.36 -5.37
C SER A 126 20.31 -3.19 -5.64
N ASP A 127 20.52 -4.49 -5.85
CA ASP A 127 19.48 -5.51 -6.01
C ASP A 127 19.53 -6.53 -4.86
N ASP A 128 20.07 -6.15 -3.69
CA ASP A 128 20.13 -7.01 -2.50
C ASP A 128 19.30 -6.44 -1.36
N ALA A 129 18.58 -7.33 -0.67
CA ALA A 129 17.81 -7.03 0.54
C ALA A 129 17.61 -8.32 1.34
N LEU A 130 17.34 -8.20 2.66
CA LEU A 130 16.84 -9.34 3.42
C LEU A 130 15.50 -9.81 2.84
N PRO A 131 15.20 -11.12 2.86
CA PRO A 131 13.88 -11.63 2.52
C PRO A 131 12.78 -10.95 3.32
N LEU A 132 11.64 -10.67 2.66
CA LEU A 132 10.51 -9.95 3.22
C LEU A 132 9.26 -10.82 3.22
N VAL A 133 8.54 -10.83 4.35
CA VAL A 133 7.17 -11.33 4.48
C VAL A 133 6.29 -10.18 4.95
N LEU A 134 5.23 -9.87 4.20
CA LEU A 134 4.37 -8.73 4.48
C LEU A 134 2.96 -9.18 4.86
N ILE A 135 2.43 -8.61 5.94
CA ILE A 135 1.10 -8.89 6.48
C ILE A 135 0.35 -7.56 6.57
N PRO A 136 -0.38 -7.16 5.52
CA PRO A 136 -1.14 -5.92 5.52
C PRO A 136 -2.28 -5.97 6.55
N THR A 137 -2.56 -4.82 7.18
CA THR A 137 -3.70 -4.63 8.09
C THR A 137 -4.61 -3.48 7.63
N THR A 138 -4.38 -2.97 6.43
CA THR A 138 -5.20 -1.94 5.76
C THR A 138 -5.37 -2.31 4.30
N CYS A 139 -6.54 -2.05 3.73
CA CYS A 139 -6.84 -2.23 2.31
C CYS A 139 -6.70 -0.91 1.55
N GLY A 140 -5.47 -0.48 1.29
CA GLY A 140 -5.20 0.81 0.65
C GLY A 140 -3.98 0.78 -0.26
N THR A 141 -2.81 0.89 0.30
CA THR A 141 -1.57 1.08 -0.47
C THR A 141 -1.20 -0.10 -1.38
N GLY A 142 -1.66 -1.32 -1.05
CA GLY A 142 -1.22 -2.52 -1.77
C GLY A 142 0.30 -2.74 -1.75
N SER A 143 1.00 -2.16 -0.76
CA SER A 143 2.47 -2.24 -0.67
C SER A 143 2.96 -3.69 -0.64
N GLU A 144 2.15 -4.62 -0.18
CA GLU A 144 2.42 -6.05 -0.25
C GLU A 144 2.54 -6.60 -1.67
N GLY A 145 2.02 -5.89 -2.68
CA GLY A 145 2.01 -6.26 -4.09
C GLY A 145 3.05 -5.54 -4.96
N ASN A 146 4.07 -4.85 -4.40
CA ASN A 146 5.01 -4.10 -5.21
C ASN A 146 6.42 -3.98 -4.59
N GLY A 147 7.36 -3.47 -5.41
CA GLY A 147 8.73 -3.16 -5.02
C GLY A 147 8.98 -1.68 -4.71
N PHE A 148 8.01 -1.00 -4.08
CA PHE A 148 8.10 0.40 -3.69
C PHE A 148 8.13 0.55 -2.17
N ALA A 149 8.93 1.50 -1.67
CA ALA A 149 8.95 1.91 -0.27
C ALA A 149 8.97 3.45 -0.22
N VAL A 150 7.84 4.06 0.13
CA VAL A 150 7.68 5.51 0.21
C VAL A 150 8.12 5.99 1.58
N LEU A 151 9.16 6.82 1.61
CA LEU A 151 9.75 7.36 2.83
C LEU A 151 9.82 8.89 2.77
N THR A 152 9.79 9.52 3.92
CA THR A 152 9.99 10.96 4.06
C THR A 152 11.39 11.24 4.57
N ASN A 153 12.14 12.09 3.85
CA ASN A 153 13.39 12.61 4.33
C ASN A 153 13.10 13.73 5.34
N PRO A 154 13.50 13.60 6.63
CA PRO A 154 13.19 14.59 7.65
C PRO A 154 13.94 15.93 7.45
N ASP A 155 15.05 15.95 6.69
CA ASP A 155 15.87 17.14 6.50
C ASP A 155 15.22 18.18 5.58
N ASN A 156 14.40 17.72 4.64
CA ASN A 156 13.79 18.61 3.62
C ASN A 156 12.28 18.35 3.40
N GLY A 157 11.68 17.36 4.09
CA GLY A 157 10.28 17.00 3.95
C GLY A 157 9.95 16.28 2.62
N ASP A 158 10.95 15.91 1.83
CA ASP A 158 10.73 15.24 0.53
C ASP A 158 10.24 13.81 0.74
N LYS A 159 9.07 13.48 0.19
CA LYS A 159 8.43 12.16 0.28
C LYS A 159 8.59 11.44 -1.05
N LYS A 160 9.47 10.46 -1.08
CA LYS A 160 9.84 9.71 -2.29
C LYS A 160 9.95 8.21 -2.06
N SER A 161 9.92 7.47 -3.16
CA SER A 161 9.94 6.01 -3.16
C SER A 161 11.32 5.47 -3.52
N LEU A 162 11.87 4.61 -2.65
CA LEU A 162 12.85 3.61 -3.08
C LEU A 162 12.13 2.62 -3.99
N ARG A 163 12.72 2.29 -5.14
CA ARG A 163 12.15 1.37 -6.12
C ARG A 163 13.18 0.35 -6.55
N CYS A 164 12.97 -0.90 -6.17
CA CYS A 164 13.82 -1.98 -6.65
C CYS A 164 13.13 -3.34 -6.49
N ASN A 165 13.54 -4.32 -7.32
CA ASN A 165 12.97 -5.67 -7.25
C ASN A 165 13.36 -6.43 -5.98
N ALA A 166 14.48 -6.08 -5.36
CA ALA A 166 14.96 -6.74 -4.14
C ALA A 166 14.01 -6.57 -2.94
N ILE A 167 13.23 -5.47 -2.92
CA ILE A 167 12.25 -5.19 -1.86
C ILE A 167 10.82 -5.67 -2.19
N VAL A 168 10.62 -6.39 -3.28
CA VAL A 168 9.39 -7.15 -3.49
C VAL A 168 9.35 -8.29 -2.48
N ALA A 169 8.25 -8.44 -1.77
CA ALA A 169 8.10 -9.48 -0.75
C ALA A 169 8.26 -10.89 -1.35
N LYS A 170 8.89 -11.80 -0.60
CA LYS A 170 8.90 -13.22 -0.95
C LYS A 170 7.52 -13.83 -0.76
N VAL A 171 6.83 -13.39 0.31
CA VAL A 171 5.46 -13.79 0.61
C VAL A 171 4.67 -12.58 1.11
N SER A 172 3.45 -12.41 0.62
CA SER A 172 2.48 -11.46 1.14
C SER A 172 1.25 -12.21 1.64
N ILE A 173 1.02 -12.18 2.96
CA ILE A 173 -0.07 -12.89 3.62
C ILE A 173 -1.23 -11.91 3.76
N VAL A 174 -2.17 -11.98 2.85
CA VAL A 174 -3.32 -11.07 2.76
C VAL A 174 -4.53 -11.72 3.40
N ASP A 175 -4.70 -11.46 4.69
CA ASP A 175 -5.81 -11.98 5.48
C ASP A 175 -6.87 -10.90 5.69
N PRO A 176 -8.06 -10.99 5.06
CA PRO A 176 -9.12 -9.99 5.19
C PRO A 176 -9.56 -9.75 6.64
N GLU A 177 -9.43 -10.73 7.54
CA GLU A 177 -9.79 -10.57 8.96
C GLU A 177 -8.87 -9.55 9.66
N CYS A 178 -7.64 -9.37 9.19
CA CYS A 178 -6.73 -8.35 9.70
C CYS A 178 -7.19 -6.92 9.36
N MET A 179 -8.04 -6.75 8.34
CA MET A 179 -8.56 -5.45 7.89
C MET A 179 -9.80 -5.01 8.65
N MET A 180 -10.60 -5.97 9.17
CA MET A 180 -11.93 -5.71 9.75
C MET A 180 -11.90 -4.87 11.03
N THR A 181 -10.73 -4.66 11.62
CA THR A 181 -10.55 -3.84 12.83
C THR A 181 -10.25 -2.37 12.54
N MET A 182 -10.19 -1.97 11.26
CA MET A 182 -9.90 -0.59 10.90
C MET A 182 -11.00 0.37 11.39
N PRO A 183 -10.61 1.53 11.97
CA PRO A 183 -11.57 2.60 12.22
C PRO A 183 -12.21 3.10 10.92
N LYS A 184 -13.49 3.47 10.97
CA LYS A 184 -14.30 3.91 9.81
C LYS A 184 -13.60 4.99 8.95
N LYS A 185 -13.00 6.01 9.58
CA LYS A 185 -12.25 7.06 8.88
C LYS A 185 -11.00 6.55 8.17
N VAL A 186 -10.31 5.57 8.77
CA VAL A 186 -9.14 4.94 8.15
C VAL A 186 -9.59 4.14 6.95
N LEU A 187 -10.62 3.30 7.11
CA LEU A 187 -11.19 2.49 6.03
C LEU A 187 -11.53 3.35 4.79
N ALA A 188 -12.27 4.44 4.97
CA ALA A 188 -12.64 5.34 3.86
C ALA A 188 -11.39 5.87 3.14
N SER A 189 -10.43 6.41 3.91
CA SER A 189 -9.21 7.02 3.37
C SER A 189 -8.34 6.01 2.62
N VAL A 190 -8.07 4.84 3.21
CA VAL A 190 -7.17 3.87 2.59
C VAL A 190 -7.83 3.14 1.42
N THR A 191 -9.14 2.82 1.48
CA THR A 191 -9.78 2.15 0.34
C THR A 191 -9.99 3.10 -0.84
N PHE A 192 -10.17 4.39 -0.58
CA PHE A 192 -10.15 5.39 -1.64
C PHE A 192 -8.76 5.51 -2.29
N ASP A 193 -7.69 5.42 -1.52
CA ASP A 193 -6.32 5.33 -2.04
C ASP A 193 -6.15 4.11 -2.98
N ALA A 194 -6.65 2.93 -2.58
CA ALA A 194 -6.67 1.75 -3.45
C ALA A 194 -7.46 1.99 -4.75
N LEU A 195 -8.57 2.72 -4.69
CA LEU A 195 -9.31 3.11 -5.89
C LEU A 195 -8.46 4.02 -6.80
N CYS A 196 -7.79 5.02 -6.22
CA CYS A 196 -6.89 5.92 -6.96
C CYS A 196 -5.76 5.15 -7.63
N HIS A 197 -5.12 4.19 -6.94
CA HIS A 197 -4.11 3.32 -7.53
C HIS A 197 -4.61 2.62 -8.80
N ASN A 198 -5.79 2.02 -8.74
CA ASN A 198 -6.36 1.31 -9.87
C ASN A 198 -6.80 2.25 -11.00
N ILE A 199 -7.41 3.42 -10.69
CA ILE A 199 -7.76 4.44 -11.69
C ILE A 199 -6.51 4.96 -12.39
N GLU A 200 -5.50 5.34 -11.62
CA GLU A 200 -4.28 5.93 -12.19
C GLU A 200 -3.46 4.91 -12.98
N ALA A 201 -3.34 3.66 -12.51
CA ALA A 201 -2.71 2.59 -13.27
C ALA A 201 -3.44 2.32 -14.59
N TYR A 202 -4.79 2.29 -14.57
CA TYR A 202 -5.61 2.07 -15.75
C TYR A 202 -5.46 3.19 -16.78
N THR A 203 -5.40 4.44 -16.34
CA THR A 203 -5.30 5.63 -17.22
C THR A 203 -3.85 6.07 -17.48
N SER A 204 -2.86 5.34 -16.99
CA SER A 204 -1.44 5.63 -17.19
C SER A 204 -1.03 5.46 -18.66
N LYS A 205 -0.08 6.30 -19.13
CA LYS A 205 0.52 6.16 -20.46
C LYS A 205 1.32 4.88 -20.66
N ILE A 206 1.76 4.25 -19.58
CA ILE A 206 2.50 2.98 -19.58
C ILE A 206 1.61 1.80 -19.14
N ALA A 207 0.30 2.01 -19.10
CA ALA A 207 -0.67 0.94 -18.88
C ALA A 207 -0.58 -0.12 -19.99
N GLN A 208 -0.91 -1.35 -19.64
CA GLN A 208 -0.85 -2.49 -20.54
C GLN A 208 -2.06 -3.41 -20.31
N PRO A 209 -2.43 -4.26 -21.27
CA PRO A 209 -3.68 -5.02 -21.19
C PRO A 209 -3.86 -5.85 -19.91
N LEU A 210 -2.77 -6.37 -19.34
CA LEU A 210 -2.83 -7.13 -18.09
C LEU A 210 -3.15 -6.22 -16.90
N THR A 211 -2.49 -5.05 -16.81
CA THR A 211 -2.81 -4.07 -15.76
C THR A 211 -4.18 -3.47 -15.95
N ASP A 212 -4.61 -3.23 -17.18
CA ASP A 212 -5.94 -2.70 -17.49
C ASP A 212 -7.06 -3.64 -17.02
N ALA A 213 -6.95 -4.94 -17.34
CA ALA A 213 -7.94 -5.93 -16.92
C ALA A 213 -8.01 -6.05 -15.38
N LEU A 214 -6.87 -6.07 -14.70
CA LEU A 214 -6.80 -6.14 -13.25
C LEU A 214 -7.34 -4.86 -12.58
N SER A 215 -6.99 -3.69 -13.11
CA SER A 215 -7.44 -2.40 -12.57
C SER A 215 -8.96 -2.24 -12.69
N LEU A 216 -9.56 -2.55 -13.84
CA LEU A 216 -11.02 -2.49 -14.01
C LEU A 216 -11.75 -3.42 -13.06
N TYR A 217 -11.25 -4.65 -12.90
CA TYR A 217 -11.81 -5.60 -11.94
C TYR A 217 -11.74 -5.06 -10.50
N ALA A 218 -10.61 -4.48 -10.10
CA ALA A 218 -10.45 -3.92 -8.77
C ALA A 218 -11.33 -2.69 -8.54
N ILE A 219 -11.49 -1.81 -9.55
CA ILE A 219 -12.41 -0.65 -9.50
C ILE A 219 -13.84 -1.13 -9.27
N GLU A 220 -14.28 -2.16 -9.98
CA GLU A 220 -15.61 -2.76 -9.82
C GLU A 220 -15.81 -3.35 -8.42
N LEU A 221 -14.81 -4.06 -7.88
CA LEU A 221 -14.85 -4.58 -6.52
C LEU A 221 -15.04 -3.46 -5.48
N ILE A 222 -14.33 -2.33 -5.62
CA ILE A 222 -14.46 -1.20 -4.70
C ILE A 222 -15.83 -0.53 -4.87
N ALA A 223 -16.25 -0.25 -6.10
CA ALA A 223 -17.52 0.41 -6.39
C ALA A 223 -18.71 -0.32 -5.79
N ASN A 224 -18.72 -1.65 -5.87
CA ASN A 224 -19.84 -2.48 -5.43
C ASN A 224 -19.83 -2.79 -3.91
N ASN A 225 -18.70 -2.60 -3.20
CA ASN A 225 -18.57 -3.11 -1.84
C ASN A 225 -18.18 -2.04 -0.81
N LEU A 226 -17.52 -0.94 -1.20
CA LEU A 226 -16.96 0.01 -0.22
C LEU A 226 -18.04 0.67 0.64
N VAL A 227 -19.15 1.10 0.07
CA VAL A 227 -20.19 1.84 0.80
C VAL A 227 -20.87 0.95 1.85
N SER A 228 -21.17 -0.32 1.55
CA SER A 228 -21.74 -1.26 2.51
C SER A 228 -20.78 -1.57 3.65
N VAL A 229 -19.50 -1.83 3.34
CA VAL A 229 -18.45 -2.06 4.34
C VAL A 229 -18.26 -0.81 5.21
N TYR A 230 -18.21 0.38 4.60
CA TYR A 230 -18.09 1.66 5.32
C TYR A 230 -19.26 1.90 6.28
N ASN A 231 -20.49 1.56 5.87
CA ASN A 231 -21.69 1.72 6.71
C ASN A 231 -21.85 0.62 7.77
N GLY A 232 -20.94 -0.36 7.84
CA GLY A 232 -20.98 -1.46 8.80
C GLY A 232 -22.05 -2.52 8.49
N THR A 233 -22.58 -2.51 7.27
CA THR A 233 -23.53 -3.52 6.75
C THR A 233 -22.84 -4.58 5.89
N GLY A 234 -21.56 -4.37 5.58
CA GLY A 234 -20.77 -5.26 4.73
C GLY A 234 -20.54 -6.62 5.37
N ASN A 235 -20.72 -7.66 4.59
CA ASN A 235 -20.43 -9.04 4.96
C ASN A 235 -18.96 -9.44 4.71
N LYS A 236 -18.58 -10.65 5.09
CA LYS A 236 -17.21 -11.17 4.93
C LYS A 236 -16.74 -11.12 3.46
N LYS A 237 -17.63 -11.44 2.50
CA LYS A 237 -17.26 -11.42 1.07
C LYS A 237 -16.95 -10.02 0.56
N GLU A 238 -17.67 -9.01 1.05
CA GLU A 238 -17.41 -7.62 0.68
C GLU A 238 -16.07 -7.12 1.25
N TRP A 239 -15.70 -7.52 2.46
CA TRP A 239 -14.37 -7.28 3.01
C TRP A 239 -13.26 -7.99 2.20
N GLU A 240 -13.47 -9.23 1.80
CA GLU A 240 -12.56 -9.96 0.89
C GLU A 240 -12.39 -9.19 -0.42
N ASN A 241 -13.47 -8.69 -0.99
CA ASN A 241 -13.47 -7.98 -2.26
C ASN A 241 -12.66 -6.68 -2.19
N ILE A 242 -12.88 -5.82 -1.18
CA ILE A 242 -12.11 -4.57 -1.05
C ILE A 242 -10.63 -4.84 -0.68
N THR A 243 -10.36 -5.90 0.09
CA THR A 243 -8.99 -6.32 0.39
C THR A 243 -8.26 -6.78 -0.88
N MET A 244 -8.93 -7.61 -1.70
CA MET A 244 -8.40 -8.05 -2.99
C MET A 244 -8.12 -6.87 -3.92
N ALA A 245 -9.05 -5.92 -4.01
CA ALA A 245 -8.90 -4.72 -4.84
C ALA A 245 -7.69 -3.86 -4.42
N SER A 246 -7.41 -3.76 -3.12
CA SER A 246 -6.22 -3.08 -2.59
C SER A 246 -4.93 -3.77 -3.03
N THR A 247 -4.86 -5.09 -2.87
CA THR A 247 -3.68 -5.87 -3.31
C THR A 247 -3.45 -5.74 -4.81
N ILE A 248 -4.53 -5.83 -5.61
CA ILE A 248 -4.45 -5.61 -7.07
C ILE A 248 -3.93 -4.20 -7.37
N GLY A 249 -4.42 -3.16 -6.67
CA GLY A 249 -3.92 -1.80 -6.82
C GLY A 249 -2.40 -1.72 -6.66
N GLY A 250 -1.85 -2.36 -5.62
CA GLY A 250 -0.40 -2.47 -5.42
C GLY A 250 0.33 -3.18 -6.57
N MET A 251 -0.25 -4.26 -7.08
CA MET A 251 0.33 -5.04 -8.19
C MET A 251 0.35 -4.24 -9.51
N VAL A 252 -0.72 -3.55 -9.84
CA VAL A 252 -0.82 -2.83 -11.12
C VAL A 252 0.07 -1.59 -11.15
N ILE A 253 0.19 -0.85 -10.03
CA ILE A 253 1.10 0.30 -9.96
C ILE A 253 2.58 -0.09 -10.04
N ASN A 254 2.94 -1.32 -9.67
CA ASN A 254 4.31 -1.81 -9.84
C ASN A 254 4.78 -1.72 -11.29
N THR A 255 3.87 -1.90 -12.23
CA THR A 255 4.15 -1.86 -13.67
C THR A 255 3.69 -0.55 -14.32
N ALA A 256 2.45 -0.14 -14.07
CA ALA A 256 1.83 1.04 -14.71
C ALA A 256 2.09 2.36 -13.96
N GLY A 257 2.59 2.29 -12.71
CA GLY A 257 2.82 3.46 -11.88
C GLY A 257 1.54 4.15 -11.43
N VAL A 258 1.71 5.28 -10.76
CA VAL A 258 0.67 6.27 -10.45
C VAL A 258 0.89 7.52 -11.30
N THR A 259 -0.09 8.43 -11.36
CA THR A 259 -0.07 9.58 -12.24
C THR A 259 -0.18 10.92 -11.48
N LEU A 260 -0.99 11.84 -11.98
CA LEU A 260 -1.01 13.22 -11.53
C LEU A 260 -1.56 13.39 -10.11
N ALA A 261 -2.61 12.65 -9.70
CA ALA A 261 -3.19 12.82 -8.39
C ALA A 261 -2.19 12.47 -7.28
N HIS A 262 -1.52 11.33 -7.36
CA HIS A 262 -0.44 10.97 -6.44
C HIS A 262 0.79 11.90 -6.57
N GLY A 263 1.12 12.31 -7.80
CA GLY A 263 2.22 13.23 -8.05
C GLY A 263 2.05 14.59 -7.36
N MET A 264 0.82 15.08 -7.23
CA MET A 264 0.48 16.31 -6.51
C MET A 264 0.30 16.09 -5.01
N GLU A 265 -0.17 14.92 -4.59
CA GLU A 265 -0.44 14.59 -3.20
C GLU A 265 0.85 14.37 -2.39
N HIS A 266 1.85 13.68 -2.96
CA HIS A 266 3.09 13.35 -2.24
C HIS A 266 3.80 14.59 -1.66
N PRO A 267 4.03 15.70 -2.42
CA PRO A 267 4.58 16.93 -1.84
C PRO A 267 3.71 17.51 -0.73
N ALA A 268 2.39 17.48 -0.87
CA ALA A 268 1.46 17.97 0.14
C ALA A 268 1.57 17.18 1.46
N SER A 269 1.59 15.85 1.37
CA SER A 269 1.80 14.97 2.53
C SER A 269 3.18 15.13 3.15
N GLY A 270 4.22 15.26 2.35
CA GLY A 270 5.58 15.43 2.84
C GLY A 270 5.77 16.73 3.64
N LEU A 271 5.20 17.83 3.16
CA LEU A 271 5.34 19.17 3.77
C LEU A 271 4.38 19.42 4.92
N LYS A 272 3.16 18.89 4.88
CA LYS A 272 2.08 19.20 5.83
C LYS A 272 1.62 18.00 6.66
N ASN A 273 2.18 16.81 6.41
CA ASN A 273 1.83 15.57 7.12
C ASN A 273 0.31 15.27 7.11
N ILE A 274 -0.35 15.57 6.00
CA ILE A 274 -1.78 15.27 5.82
C ILE A 274 -2.03 13.77 5.69
N VAL A 275 -3.28 13.36 5.89
CA VAL A 275 -3.70 11.97 5.65
C VAL A 275 -3.76 11.74 4.14
N HIS A 276 -2.96 10.79 3.64
CA HIS A 276 -2.74 10.53 2.22
C HIS A 276 -4.03 10.39 1.40
N GLY A 277 -4.96 9.52 1.81
CA GLY A 277 -6.21 9.33 1.09
C GLY A 277 -7.15 10.55 1.15
N GLN A 278 -7.02 11.46 2.14
CA GLN A 278 -7.74 12.74 2.12
C GLN A 278 -7.16 13.70 1.07
N GLY A 279 -5.83 13.74 0.93
CA GLY A 279 -5.19 14.50 -0.14
C GLY A 279 -5.62 14.01 -1.52
N LEU A 280 -5.68 12.70 -1.72
CA LEU A 280 -6.19 12.08 -2.96
C LEU A 280 -7.69 12.37 -3.18
N ALA A 281 -8.51 12.36 -2.12
CA ALA A 281 -9.94 12.69 -2.21
C ALA A 281 -10.17 14.13 -2.71
N ALA A 282 -9.34 15.08 -2.27
CA ALA A 282 -9.41 16.45 -2.74
C ALA A 282 -8.94 16.62 -4.19
N LEU A 283 -7.98 15.82 -4.65
CA LEU A 283 -7.31 15.98 -5.95
C LEU A 283 -7.94 15.16 -7.06
N THR A 284 -8.30 13.88 -6.80
CA THR A 284 -8.67 12.93 -7.85
C THR A 284 -9.84 13.39 -8.71
N PRO A 285 -10.97 13.93 -8.19
CA PRO A 285 -12.04 14.39 -9.04
C PRO A 285 -11.64 15.54 -9.97
N VAL A 286 -10.79 16.45 -9.48
CA VAL A 286 -10.28 17.60 -10.26
C VAL A 286 -9.34 17.14 -11.37
N VAL A 287 -8.46 16.16 -11.06
CA VAL A 287 -7.56 15.55 -12.04
C VAL A 287 -8.35 14.84 -13.12
N ILE A 288 -9.42 14.11 -12.77
CA ILE A 288 -10.31 13.45 -13.75
C ILE A 288 -10.96 14.50 -14.65
N ASP A 289 -11.53 15.58 -14.09
CA ASP A 289 -12.15 16.67 -14.88
C ASP A 289 -11.18 17.30 -15.89
N ALA A 290 -9.91 17.45 -15.49
CA ALA A 290 -8.87 18.04 -16.34
C ALA A 290 -8.35 17.06 -17.42
N SER A 291 -8.48 15.74 -17.22
CA SER A 291 -7.77 14.74 -18.03
C SER A 291 -8.68 13.80 -18.84
N TYR A 292 -9.97 13.65 -18.53
CA TYR A 292 -10.84 12.63 -19.13
C TYR A 292 -10.90 12.69 -20.67
N LYS A 293 -10.79 13.89 -21.25
CA LYS A 293 -10.76 14.07 -22.72
C LYS A 293 -9.53 13.46 -23.40
N GLY A 294 -8.48 13.18 -22.63
CA GLY A 294 -7.27 12.54 -23.13
C GLY A 294 -7.43 11.03 -23.41
N ASP A 295 -8.44 10.40 -22.77
CA ASP A 295 -8.80 8.99 -22.98
C ASP A 295 -10.27 8.76 -22.58
N GLU A 296 -11.19 9.22 -23.43
CA GLU A 296 -12.64 9.12 -23.15
C GLU A 296 -13.12 7.66 -23.03
N GLU A 297 -12.45 6.71 -23.67
CA GLU A 297 -12.79 5.31 -23.56
C GLU A 297 -12.53 4.80 -22.13
N LYS A 298 -11.33 5.01 -21.61
CA LYS A 298 -10.95 4.53 -20.27
C LYS A 298 -11.75 5.23 -19.17
N PHE A 299 -11.87 6.55 -19.20
CA PHE A 299 -12.70 7.27 -18.23
C PHE A 299 -14.19 6.94 -18.34
N GLY A 300 -14.68 6.65 -19.56
CA GLY A 300 -16.05 6.17 -19.79
C GLY A 300 -16.29 4.79 -19.19
N ASN A 301 -15.32 3.88 -19.24
CA ASN A 301 -15.41 2.58 -18.60
C ASN A 301 -15.46 2.71 -17.06
N ILE A 302 -14.62 3.58 -16.47
CA ILE A 302 -14.68 3.88 -15.03
C ILE A 302 -16.05 4.47 -14.67
N ALA A 303 -16.52 5.48 -15.41
CA ALA A 303 -17.83 6.13 -15.14
C ALA A 303 -18.97 5.12 -15.14
N LYS A 304 -19.00 4.17 -16.10
CA LYS A 304 -20.04 3.13 -16.20
C LYS A 304 -20.07 2.22 -14.97
N ILE A 305 -18.93 1.85 -14.40
CA ILE A 305 -18.84 1.04 -13.17
C ILE A 305 -19.58 1.75 -12.02
N PHE A 306 -19.48 3.08 -11.94
CA PHE A 306 -20.18 3.90 -10.93
C PHE A 306 -21.56 4.40 -11.38
N GLY A 307 -22.14 3.88 -12.47
CA GLY A 307 -23.47 4.22 -12.97
C GLY A 307 -23.54 5.50 -13.79
N GLY A 308 -22.43 6.03 -14.27
CA GLY A 308 -22.35 7.12 -15.25
C GLY A 308 -22.65 6.65 -16.68
N LYS A 309 -22.89 7.59 -17.59
CA LYS A 309 -23.23 7.32 -18.99
C LYS A 309 -22.08 7.59 -19.95
N SER A 310 -21.17 8.48 -19.57
CA SER A 310 -20.07 8.94 -20.41
C SER A 310 -18.81 9.24 -19.57
N ALA A 311 -17.67 9.46 -20.22
CA ALA A 311 -16.43 9.87 -19.57
C ALA A 311 -16.59 11.20 -18.79
N ALA A 312 -17.44 12.11 -19.26
CA ALA A 312 -17.69 13.38 -18.60
C ALA A 312 -18.37 13.22 -17.21
N ASP A 313 -19.05 12.12 -16.97
CA ASP A 313 -19.70 11.83 -15.68
C ASP A 313 -18.70 11.28 -14.64
N CYS A 314 -17.50 10.88 -15.06
CA CYS A 314 -16.57 10.12 -14.22
C CYS A 314 -16.24 10.86 -12.92
N ALA A 315 -15.85 12.13 -13.01
CA ALA A 315 -15.49 12.92 -11.83
C ALA A 315 -16.66 13.09 -10.86
N ASP A 316 -17.88 13.33 -11.37
CA ASP A 316 -19.07 13.47 -10.53
C ASP A 316 -19.43 12.17 -9.83
N LYS A 317 -19.27 11.03 -10.49
CA LYS A 317 -19.46 9.72 -9.87
C LYS A 317 -18.46 9.43 -8.75
N ILE A 318 -17.21 9.85 -8.91
CA ILE A 318 -16.22 9.77 -7.83
C ILE A 318 -16.59 10.72 -6.68
N ARG A 319 -17.09 11.94 -6.95
CA ARG A 319 -17.60 12.85 -5.89
C ARG A 319 -18.79 12.23 -5.14
N GLU A 320 -19.72 11.57 -5.84
CA GLU A 320 -20.83 10.84 -5.20
C GLU A 320 -20.32 9.76 -4.23
N LEU A 321 -19.32 8.98 -4.63
CA LEU A 321 -18.68 7.98 -3.76
C LEU A 321 -18.04 8.65 -2.53
N LEU A 322 -17.27 9.73 -2.73
CA LEU A 322 -16.60 10.44 -1.63
C LEU A 322 -17.60 10.96 -0.59
N LYS A 323 -18.75 11.45 -1.03
CA LYS A 323 -19.87 11.85 -0.15
C LYS A 323 -20.44 10.65 0.61
N ALA A 324 -20.63 9.52 -0.06
CA ALA A 324 -21.21 8.31 0.54
C ALA A 324 -20.31 7.68 1.64
N ILE A 325 -19.02 7.99 1.63
CA ILE A 325 -18.04 7.50 2.62
C ILE A 325 -17.49 8.63 3.53
N ASP A 326 -18.15 9.77 3.59
CA ASP A 326 -17.76 10.94 4.41
C ASP A 326 -16.30 11.37 4.23
N LEU A 327 -15.77 11.32 2.99
CA LEU A 327 -14.38 11.62 2.65
C LEU A 327 -14.23 12.85 1.74
N GLU A 328 -15.32 13.48 1.32
CA GLU A 328 -15.27 14.68 0.49
C GLU A 328 -14.60 15.83 1.24
N CYS A 329 -13.55 16.42 0.68
CA CYS A 329 -12.82 17.55 1.23
C CYS A 329 -12.12 18.35 0.14
N LYS A 330 -11.59 19.51 0.50
CA LYS A 330 -10.72 20.36 -0.32
C LYS A 330 -9.32 20.41 0.27
N LEU A 331 -8.32 20.76 -0.53
CA LEU A 331 -6.95 20.95 -0.02
C LEU A 331 -6.89 22.02 1.08
N SER A 332 -7.69 23.09 0.96
CA SER A 332 -7.80 24.13 2.00
C SER A 332 -8.25 23.59 3.36
N ASP A 333 -9.14 22.59 3.39
CA ASP A 333 -9.61 21.94 4.62
C ASP A 333 -8.50 21.14 5.31
N LEU A 334 -7.47 20.78 4.54
CA LEU A 334 -6.27 20.06 4.98
C LEU A 334 -5.09 21.02 5.31
N GLY A 335 -5.32 22.34 5.29
CA GLY A 335 -4.32 23.36 5.57
C GLY A 335 -3.32 23.62 4.45
N ILE A 336 -3.70 23.31 3.22
CA ILE A 336 -2.92 23.58 1.99
C ILE A 336 -3.61 24.74 1.26
N ALA A 337 -2.92 25.88 1.21
CA ALA A 337 -3.40 27.11 0.56
C ALA A 337 -2.99 27.13 -0.93
#